data_16d50eceaadfcc333213cc86923beb6b
#
_entry.id   16d50eceaadfcc333213cc86923beb6b
#
_cell.length_a   1.000
_cell.length_b   1.000
_cell.length_c   1.000
_cell.angle_alpha   90.00
_cell.angle_beta   90.00
_cell.angle_gamma   90.00
#
_symmetry.space_group_name_H-M   'P 1'
#
loop_
_entity.id
_entity.type
_entity.pdbx_description
1 polymer ?
#
loop_
_entity_poly.entity_id
_entity_poly.type
_entity_poly.pdbx_seq_one_letter_code
_entity_poly.pdbx_strand_id
1 'polypeptide(L)'
;PANSLCVCAGSLGSNPDNNVPVIFTKYGNMGRVAAAHVRNVKFLGHKKFKESAHLSSDGSLDMYGIMKAIHDHCPNVYIRPDHGRMIWGEMGRPGYPLYDRALGITYLNGLWEAIEKASAS
;
A
#
# COMPACT_ATOMS: atom_id res chain seq x y z
N PRO A 1 17.18 17.39 -5.53
CA PRO A 1 16.23 17.22 -6.64
C PRO A 1 15.91 15.75 -6.93
N ALA A 2 16.89 14.92 -7.34
CA ALA A 2 16.62 13.52 -7.67
C ALA A 2 16.57 12.58 -6.46
N ASN A 3 17.03 13.01 -5.30
CA ASN A 3 17.03 12.21 -4.08
C ASN A 3 15.62 12.22 -3.45
N SER A 4 14.91 11.12 -3.57
CA SER A 4 13.53 10.96 -3.13
C SER A 4 13.32 9.62 -2.45
N LEU A 5 12.13 9.43 -1.88
CA LEU A 5 11.75 8.23 -1.15
C LEU A 5 10.90 7.31 -2.03
N CYS A 6 11.16 6.01 -1.95
CA CYS A 6 10.20 4.98 -2.29
C CYS A 6 9.55 4.52 -0.98
N VAL A 7 8.34 4.99 -0.71
CA VAL A 7 7.65 4.70 0.54
C VAL A 7 6.94 3.35 0.42
N CYS A 8 7.30 2.40 1.27
CA CYS A 8 6.70 1.08 1.30
C CYS A 8 5.75 0.93 2.48
N ALA A 9 4.45 0.89 2.18
CA ALA A 9 3.40 0.78 3.19
C ALA A 9 3.54 -0.50 4.02
N GLY A 10 3.85 -1.62 3.39
CA GLY A 10 4.01 -2.89 4.09
C GLY A 10 5.22 -2.93 5.02
N SER A 11 6.36 -2.37 4.57
CA SER A 11 7.57 -2.33 5.39
C SER A 11 7.40 -1.41 6.61
N LEU A 12 6.89 -0.20 6.41
CA LEU A 12 6.65 0.73 7.51
C LEU A 12 5.50 0.28 8.39
N GLY A 13 4.42 -0.21 7.79
CA GLY A 13 3.22 -0.66 8.48
C GLY A 13 3.40 -2.00 9.19
N SER A 14 4.50 -2.72 8.99
CA SER A 14 4.81 -3.91 9.78
C SER A 14 5.11 -3.58 11.25
N ASN A 15 5.46 -2.33 11.53
CA ASN A 15 5.50 -1.81 12.90
C ASN A 15 4.15 -1.14 13.20
N PRO A 16 3.37 -1.66 14.17
CA PRO A 16 2.05 -1.11 14.51
C PRO A 16 2.09 0.32 15.08
N ASP A 17 3.25 0.78 15.54
CA ASP A 17 3.42 2.14 16.04
C ASP A 17 3.51 3.18 14.92
N ASN A 18 3.73 2.75 13.68
CA ASN A 18 3.78 3.64 12.53
C ASN A 18 2.38 3.92 11.99
N ASN A 19 2.06 5.19 11.80
CA ASN A 19 0.87 5.63 11.07
C ASN A 19 1.24 5.90 9.62
N VAL A 20 1.02 4.93 8.75
CA VAL A 20 1.45 4.99 7.34
C VAL A 20 0.77 6.13 6.56
N PRO A 21 -0.55 6.38 6.68
CA PRO A 21 -1.18 7.55 6.05
C PRO A 21 -0.52 8.87 6.45
N VAL A 22 -0.17 9.05 7.71
CA VAL A 22 0.53 10.26 8.20
C VAL A 22 1.93 10.39 7.58
N ILE A 23 2.63 9.27 7.41
CA ILE A 23 3.95 9.27 6.76
C ILE A 23 3.83 9.74 5.31
N PHE A 24 2.87 9.22 4.54
CA PHE A 24 2.62 9.67 3.17
C PHE A 24 2.24 11.16 3.11
N THR A 25 1.40 11.61 4.02
CA THR A 25 1.00 13.03 4.12
C THR A 25 2.22 13.91 4.34
N LYS A 26 3.05 13.58 5.32
CA LYS A 26 4.22 14.37 5.70
C LYS A 26 5.21 14.49 4.54
N TYR A 27 5.67 13.36 4.01
CA TYR A 27 6.70 13.37 2.97
C TYR A 27 6.13 13.73 1.59
N GLY A 28 4.84 13.46 1.35
CA GLY A 28 4.13 13.93 0.16
C GLY A 28 4.08 15.45 0.10
N ASN A 29 3.70 16.10 1.19
CA ASN A 29 3.69 17.57 1.28
C ASN A 29 5.08 18.19 1.11
N MET A 30 6.14 17.47 1.44
CA MET A 30 7.51 17.91 1.22
C MET A 30 8.00 17.69 -0.23
N GLY A 31 7.19 17.07 -1.09
CA GLY A 31 7.58 16.71 -2.45
C GLY A 31 8.67 15.64 -2.51
N ARG A 32 8.76 14.76 -1.51
CA ARG A 32 9.85 13.80 -1.37
C ARG A 32 9.47 12.35 -1.68
N VAL A 33 8.24 12.08 -2.07
CA VAL A 33 7.79 10.74 -2.45
C VAL A 33 7.84 10.61 -3.97
N ALA A 34 8.69 9.75 -4.48
CA ALA A 34 8.82 9.46 -5.91
C ALA A 34 8.04 8.21 -6.33
N ALA A 35 7.93 7.23 -5.44
CA ALA A 35 7.22 5.99 -5.69
C ALA A 35 6.63 5.45 -4.38
N ALA A 36 5.60 4.64 -4.51
CA ALA A 36 4.94 3.98 -3.38
C ALA A 36 4.76 2.49 -3.65
N HIS A 37 5.13 1.68 -2.68
CA HIS A 37 4.78 0.27 -2.63
C HIS A 37 3.61 0.11 -1.65
N VAL A 38 2.45 -0.29 -2.16
CA VAL A 38 1.23 -0.33 -1.36
C VAL A 38 0.74 -1.78 -1.25
N ARG A 39 1.11 -2.42 -0.17
CA ARG A 39 0.65 -3.75 0.20
C ARG A 39 0.14 -3.75 1.64
N ASN A 40 -0.65 -4.75 1.97
CA ASN A 40 -1.16 -4.94 3.32
C ASN A 40 -0.39 -6.05 4.01
N VAL A 41 -0.36 -5.98 5.33
CA VAL A 41 0.19 -7.04 6.19
C VAL A 41 -0.79 -7.29 7.33
N LYS A 42 -0.75 -8.50 7.90
CA LYS A 42 -1.56 -8.85 9.06
C LYS A 42 -0.67 -9.12 10.27
N PHE A 43 -0.95 -8.39 11.35
CA PHE A 43 -0.24 -8.59 12.61
C PHE A 43 -0.66 -9.93 13.25
N LEU A 44 0.33 -10.67 13.74
CA LEU A 44 0.14 -11.95 14.41
C LEU A 44 0.54 -11.90 15.89
N GLY A 45 0.99 -10.73 16.35
CA GLY A 45 1.48 -10.51 17.70
C GLY A 45 2.73 -9.63 17.70
N HIS A 46 3.38 -9.50 18.85
CA HIS A 46 4.55 -8.64 19.00
C HIS A 46 5.67 -9.04 18.03
N LYS A 47 6.08 -8.10 17.18
CA LYS A 47 7.12 -8.29 16.14
C LYS A 47 6.85 -9.43 15.15
N LYS A 48 5.59 -9.83 14.98
CA LYS A 48 5.19 -10.89 14.05
C LYS A 48 4.12 -10.39 13.11
N PHE A 49 4.31 -10.59 11.83
CA PHE A 49 3.31 -10.30 10.80
C PHE A 49 3.42 -11.32 9.65
N LYS A 50 2.41 -11.36 8.82
CA LYS A 50 2.41 -12.13 7.57
C LYS A 50 1.86 -11.29 6.43
N GLU A 51 2.16 -11.69 5.20
CA GLU A 51 1.50 -11.14 4.03
C GLU A 51 -0.01 -11.41 4.10
N SER A 52 -0.80 -10.47 3.63
CA SER A 52 -2.25 -10.59 3.52
C SER A 52 -2.72 -10.14 2.14
N ALA A 53 -4.01 -10.33 1.83
CA ALA A 53 -4.60 -9.65 0.69
C ALA A 53 -4.51 -8.13 0.88
N HIS A 54 -4.61 -7.39 -0.22
CA HIS A 54 -4.55 -5.92 -0.17
C HIS A 54 -5.77 -5.29 0.52
N LEU A 55 -6.90 -6.00 0.59
CA LEU A 55 -8.10 -5.51 1.26
C LEU A 55 -7.83 -5.16 2.73
N SER A 56 -8.30 -3.98 3.16
CA SER A 56 -8.19 -3.58 4.57
C SER A 56 -8.79 -4.63 5.52
N SER A 57 -9.88 -5.28 5.10
CA SER A 57 -10.57 -6.29 5.92
C SER A 57 -9.76 -7.57 6.14
N ASP A 58 -8.78 -7.86 5.29
CA ASP A 58 -7.97 -9.07 5.41
C ASP A 58 -6.66 -8.86 6.20
N GLY A 59 -6.15 -7.65 6.19
CA GLY A 59 -4.92 -7.28 6.89
C GLY A 59 -5.15 -6.34 8.06
N SER A 60 -4.09 -5.68 8.47
CA SER A 60 -4.08 -4.79 9.63
C SER A 60 -3.94 -3.31 9.27
N LEU A 61 -3.62 -2.99 8.02
CA LEU A 61 -3.40 -1.61 7.58
C LEU A 61 -4.68 -0.98 7.04
N ASP A 62 -4.82 0.31 7.23
CA ASP A 62 -5.88 1.13 6.64
C ASP A 62 -5.52 1.46 5.18
N MET A 63 -5.86 0.58 4.27
CA MET A 63 -5.53 0.72 2.85
C MET A 63 -6.26 1.91 2.21
N TYR A 64 -7.48 2.21 2.64
CA TYR A 64 -8.19 3.40 2.18
C TYR A 64 -7.46 4.68 2.62
N GLY A 65 -7.10 4.78 3.89
CA GLY A 65 -6.36 5.93 4.41
C GLY A 65 -5.01 6.14 3.72
N ILE A 66 -4.31 5.05 3.41
CA ILE A 66 -3.05 5.10 2.66
C ILE A 66 -3.27 5.67 1.26
N MET A 67 -4.22 5.14 0.51
CA MET A 67 -4.52 5.59 -0.85
C MET A 67 -5.05 7.03 -0.85
N LYS A 68 -5.84 7.42 0.15
CA LYS A 68 -6.34 8.79 0.33
C LYS A 68 -5.19 9.77 0.57
N ALA A 69 -4.23 9.41 1.43
CA ALA A 69 -3.06 10.24 1.70
C ALA A 69 -2.20 10.44 0.44
N ILE A 70 -2.00 9.37 -0.34
CA ILE A 70 -1.27 9.45 -1.61
C ILE A 70 -2.01 10.36 -2.58
N HIS A 71 -3.31 10.18 -2.74
CA HIS A 71 -4.15 10.98 -3.64
C HIS A 71 -4.08 12.48 -3.29
N ASP A 72 -4.18 12.80 -2.02
CA ASP A 72 -4.28 14.19 -1.58
C ASP A 72 -2.92 14.91 -1.51
N HIS A 73 -1.83 14.19 -1.30
CA HIS A 73 -0.54 14.81 -0.99
C HIS A 73 0.60 14.46 -1.97
N CYS A 74 0.47 13.40 -2.74
CA CYS A 74 1.45 13.03 -3.77
C CYS A 74 0.82 12.24 -4.93
N PRO A 75 -0.19 12.81 -5.62
CA PRO A 75 -1.01 12.06 -6.60
C PRO A 75 -0.26 11.60 -7.85
N ASN A 76 0.92 12.15 -8.11
CA ASN A 76 1.69 11.85 -9.32
C ASN A 76 2.74 10.75 -9.13
N VAL A 77 2.78 10.10 -7.95
CA VAL A 77 3.74 9.03 -7.72
C VAL A 77 3.32 7.73 -8.42
N TYR A 78 4.31 6.92 -8.80
CA TYR A 78 4.05 5.57 -9.26
C TYR A 78 3.67 4.69 -8.08
N ILE A 79 2.56 3.95 -8.21
CA ILE A 79 2.07 3.02 -7.20
C ILE A 79 2.26 1.60 -7.70
N ARG A 80 2.84 0.77 -6.85
CA ARG A 80 3.05 -0.65 -7.09
C ARG A 80 2.38 -1.47 -5.99
N PRO A 81 1.67 -2.58 -6.33
CA PRO A 81 1.04 -3.44 -5.31
C PRO A 81 2.05 -4.25 -4.48
N ASP A 82 3.32 -4.24 -4.86
CA ASP A 82 4.47 -4.83 -4.18
C ASP A 82 4.37 -6.36 -4.03
N HIS A 83 4.41 -6.86 -2.80
CA HIS A 83 4.36 -8.29 -2.50
C HIS A 83 2.92 -8.83 -2.46
N GLY A 84 2.81 -10.14 -2.37
CA GLY A 84 1.55 -10.83 -2.22
C GLY A 84 1.75 -12.27 -1.81
N ARG A 85 0.63 -13.00 -1.72
CA ARG A 85 0.59 -14.40 -1.33
C ARG A 85 0.63 -15.29 -2.58
N MET A 86 1.23 -16.46 -2.45
CA MET A 86 1.12 -17.51 -3.47
C MET A 86 -0.24 -18.19 -3.29
N ILE A 87 -1.20 -17.87 -4.16
CA ILE A 87 -2.57 -18.39 -4.11
C ILE A 87 -2.90 -19.16 -5.38
N TRP A 88 -3.99 -19.94 -5.33
CA TRP A 88 -4.55 -20.68 -6.48
C TRP A 88 -3.56 -21.65 -7.14
N GLY A 89 -2.67 -22.24 -6.36
CA GLY A 89 -1.70 -23.20 -6.86
C GLY A 89 -0.58 -22.58 -7.70
N GLU A 90 -0.40 -21.26 -7.63
CA GLU A 90 0.70 -20.59 -8.33
C GLU A 90 2.04 -21.10 -7.84
N MET A 91 2.95 -21.38 -8.77
CA MET A 91 4.32 -21.78 -8.49
C MET A 91 5.27 -20.69 -8.97
N GLY A 92 6.30 -20.42 -8.19
CA GLY A 92 7.27 -19.39 -8.51
C GLY A 92 7.99 -18.90 -7.26
N ARG A 93 8.62 -17.73 -7.34
CA ARG A 93 9.34 -17.14 -6.21
C ARG A 93 8.35 -16.66 -5.15
N PRO A 94 8.42 -17.18 -3.91
CA PRO A 94 7.55 -16.72 -2.83
C PRO A 94 7.63 -15.20 -2.63
N GLY A 95 6.47 -14.59 -2.37
CA GLY A 95 6.35 -13.13 -2.19
C GLY A 95 6.19 -12.35 -3.50
N TYR A 96 6.35 -12.97 -4.65
CA TYR A 96 6.24 -12.32 -5.96
C TYR A 96 5.20 -13.00 -6.86
N PRO A 97 3.94 -13.17 -6.39
CA PRO A 97 2.90 -13.83 -7.17
C PRO A 97 2.36 -12.96 -8.29
N LEU A 98 1.80 -13.59 -9.30
CA LEU A 98 1.06 -12.89 -10.35
C LEU A 98 -0.39 -12.61 -9.90
N TYR A 99 -1.09 -13.64 -9.43
CA TYR A 99 -2.53 -13.54 -9.14
C TYR A 99 -2.84 -12.58 -7.99
N ASP A 100 -2.15 -12.71 -6.86
CA ASP A 100 -2.42 -11.85 -5.71
C ASP A 100 -2.03 -10.39 -5.96
N ARG A 101 -0.99 -10.15 -6.75
CA ARG A 101 -0.64 -8.78 -7.17
C ARG A 101 -1.67 -8.20 -8.15
N ALA A 102 -2.22 -9.01 -9.05
CA ALA A 102 -3.30 -8.57 -9.94
C ALA A 102 -4.57 -8.20 -9.16
N LEU A 103 -4.95 -9.02 -8.18
CA LEU A 103 -6.05 -8.70 -7.26
C LEU A 103 -5.74 -7.43 -6.47
N GLY A 104 -4.53 -7.30 -5.97
CA GLY A 104 -4.09 -6.13 -5.20
C GLY A 104 -4.20 -4.83 -5.99
N ILE A 105 -3.67 -4.80 -7.22
CA ILE A 105 -3.74 -3.56 -8.02
C ILE A 105 -5.18 -3.24 -8.42
N THR A 106 -6.01 -4.24 -8.67
CA THR A 106 -7.43 -4.02 -8.95
C THR A 106 -8.14 -3.38 -7.76
N TYR A 107 -7.86 -3.86 -6.54
CA TYR A 107 -8.39 -3.25 -5.33
C TYR A 107 -7.92 -1.80 -5.14
N LEU A 108 -6.63 -1.53 -5.34
CA LEU A 108 -6.09 -0.18 -5.24
C LEU A 108 -6.70 0.77 -6.27
N ASN A 109 -6.92 0.31 -7.49
CA ASN A 109 -7.61 1.09 -8.52
C ASN A 109 -9.05 1.41 -8.13
N GLY A 110 -9.75 0.46 -7.53
CA GLY A 110 -11.11 0.69 -7.02
C GLY A 110 -11.14 1.73 -5.90
N LEU A 111 -10.19 1.69 -4.97
CA LEU A 111 -10.06 2.73 -3.94
C LEU A 111 -9.77 4.09 -4.56
N TRP A 112 -8.86 4.16 -5.52
CA TRP A 112 -8.51 5.41 -6.20
C TRP A 112 -9.73 6.02 -6.89
N GLU A 113 -10.46 5.23 -7.66
CA GLU A 113 -11.68 5.68 -8.32
C GLU A 113 -12.71 6.22 -7.32
N ALA A 114 -12.92 5.53 -6.20
CA ALA A 114 -13.84 5.97 -5.17
C ALA A 114 -13.41 7.30 -4.54
N ILE A 115 -12.11 7.46 -4.28
CA ILE A 115 -11.54 8.69 -3.72
C ILE A 115 -11.70 9.85 -4.70
N GLU A 116 -11.41 9.64 -5.97
CA GLU A 116 -11.58 10.67 -7.00
C GLU A 116 -13.02 11.14 -7.11
N LYS A 117 -13.97 10.21 -7.15
CA LYS A 117 -15.39 10.53 -7.22
C LYS A 117 -15.89 11.29 -5.99
N ALA A 118 -15.44 10.89 -4.80
CA ALA A 118 -15.78 11.59 -3.56
C ALA A 118 -15.18 12.99 -3.51
N SER A 119 -13.98 13.18 -4.04
CA SER A 119 -13.29 14.48 -4.05
C SER A 119 -13.87 15.45 -5.09
N ALA A 120 -14.51 14.95 -6.14
CA ALA A 120 -15.15 15.76 -7.19
C ALA A 120 -16.54 16.25 -6.80
N SER A 121 -17.10 15.79 -5.71
CA SER A 121 -18.46 16.12 -5.24
C SER A 121 -18.52 17.43 -4.49
#